data_76aa64c72370c47c1b065637c59c62c9
#
_entry.id   76aa64c72370c47c1b065637c59c62c9
#
_cell.length_a   1.000
_cell.length_b   1.000
_cell.length_c   1.000
_cell.angle_alpha   90.00
_cell.angle_beta   90.00
_cell.angle_gamma   90.00
#
_symmetry.space_group_name_H-M   'P 1'
#
loop_
_entity.id
_entity.type
_entity.pdbx_description
1 polymer ?
#
loop_
_entity_poly.entity_id
_entity_poly.type
_entity_poly.pdbx_seq_one_letter_code
_entity_poly.pdbx_strand_id
1 'polypeptide(L)'
;VVREKGAKRVMLKNVQEAKFQKVLTPISLVALPNAARTDVSFEAFFTHILMHELMHGLGPSTIAVDGRQTTVRQELKETYSTIEEAKADISGLWALDQLIDQGVVDRSLECSMYTTFLASTFRSIRFGINEAHGRGVAI
;
A
#
# COMPACT_ATOMS: atom_id res chain seq x y z
N VAL A 1 -16.01 -15.15 13.30
CA VAL A 1 -14.86 -16.05 13.10
C VAL A 1 -13.55 -15.28 13.13
N VAL A 2 -13.35 -14.24 12.29
CA VAL A 2 -12.10 -13.42 12.31
C VAL A 2 -11.90 -12.70 13.64
N ARG A 3 -12.99 -12.19 14.24
CA ARG A 3 -12.97 -11.50 15.54
C ARG A 3 -12.54 -12.40 16.70
N GLU A 4 -12.85 -13.69 16.62
CA GLU A 4 -12.55 -14.68 17.65
C GLU A 4 -11.22 -15.41 17.43
N LYS A 5 -10.91 -15.71 16.18
CA LYS A 5 -9.76 -16.55 15.78
C LYS A 5 -8.60 -15.76 15.15
N GLY A 6 -8.79 -14.46 14.94
CA GLY A 6 -7.83 -13.63 14.22
C GLY A 6 -7.82 -13.89 12.70
N ALA A 7 -6.90 -13.27 12.01
CA ALA A 7 -6.65 -13.47 10.60
C ALA A 7 -5.18 -13.84 10.38
N LYS A 8 -4.92 -14.78 9.46
CA LYS A 8 -3.58 -15.11 9.01
C LYS A 8 -3.41 -14.57 7.60
N ARG A 9 -2.37 -13.80 7.38
CA ARG A 9 -1.96 -13.32 6.07
C ARG A 9 -0.65 -13.98 5.68
N VAL A 10 -0.54 -14.40 4.44
CA VAL A 10 0.68 -15.03 3.91
C VAL A 10 1.12 -14.23 2.69
N MET A 11 2.34 -13.74 2.73
CA MET A 11 2.96 -13.06 1.60
C MET A 11 4.14 -13.89 1.08
N LEU A 12 4.19 -14.09 -0.23
CA LEU A 12 5.26 -14.86 -0.87
C LEU A 12 6.37 -13.89 -1.34
N LYS A 13 7.45 -13.82 -0.58
CA LYS A 13 8.56 -12.89 -0.82
C LYS A 13 9.16 -13.08 -2.22
N ASN A 14 9.38 -14.30 -2.66
CA ASN A 14 9.90 -14.62 -3.98
C ASN A 14 9.01 -14.12 -5.14
N VAL A 15 7.70 -14.14 -4.95
CA VAL A 15 6.75 -13.59 -5.94
C VAL A 15 6.85 -12.07 -5.98
N GLN A 16 6.96 -11.42 -4.83
CA GLN A 16 7.13 -9.96 -4.76
C GLN A 16 8.49 -9.54 -5.35
N GLU A 17 9.54 -10.31 -5.13
CA GLU A 17 10.85 -10.07 -5.73
C GLU A 17 10.81 -10.15 -7.25
N ALA A 18 10.13 -11.15 -7.80
CA ALA A 18 9.92 -11.25 -9.25
C ALA A 18 9.11 -10.08 -9.80
N LYS A 19 8.07 -9.62 -9.09
CA LYS A 19 7.31 -8.41 -9.46
C LYS A 19 8.18 -7.15 -9.42
N PHE A 20 9.01 -7.01 -8.41
CA PHE A 20 9.95 -5.90 -8.32
C PHE A 20 10.89 -5.88 -9.51
N GLN A 21 11.60 -6.98 -9.77
CA GLN A 21 12.60 -7.07 -10.83
C GLN A 21 12.00 -6.95 -12.24
N LYS A 22 10.87 -7.59 -12.50
CA LYS A 22 10.30 -7.69 -13.85
C LYS A 22 9.32 -6.57 -14.20
N VAL A 23 8.80 -5.87 -13.20
CA VAL A 23 7.79 -4.83 -13.42
C VAL A 23 8.24 -3.49 -12.86
N LEU A 24 8.54 -3.39 -11.55
CA LEU A 24 8.82 -2.10 -10.94
C LEU A 24 10.15 -1.51 -11.40
N THR A 25 11.21 -2.30 -11.45
CA THR A 25 12.53 -1.84 -11.90
C THR A 25 12.47 -1.26 -13.32
N PRO A 26 11.92 -1.93 -14.35
CA PRO A 26 11.75 -1.32 -15.67
C PRO A 26 10.92 -0.03 -15.67
N ILE A 27 9.86 0.04 -14.88
CA ILE A 27 9.04 1.25 -14.74
C ILE A 27 9.86 2.40 -14.14
N SER A 28 10.62 2.16 -13.09
CA SER A 28 11.44 3.19 -12.44
C SER A 28 12.50 3.77 -13.38
N LEU A 29 13.06 2.96 -14.27
CA LEU A 29 14.04 3.41 -15.28
C LEU A 29 13.42 4.38 -16.31
N VAL A 30 12.14 4.33 -16.54
CA VAL A 30 11.43 5.21 -17.48
C VAL A 30 10.79 6.40 -16.77
N ALA A 31 10.15 6.15 -15.63
CA ALA A 31 9.32 7.13 -14.95
C ALA A 31 10.10 8.07 -14.02
N LEU A 32 11.23 7.62 -13.46
CA LEU A 32 12.00 8.41 -12.50
C LEU A 32 13.23 9.06 -13.14
N PRO A 33 13.64 10.26 -12.65
CA PRO A 33 14.90 10.86 -13.03
C PRO A 33 16.08 9.98 -12.55
N ASN A 34 17.21 10.04 -13.27
CA ASN A 34 18.38 9.19 -13.02
C ASN A 34 18.85 9.22 -11.55
N ALA A 35 18.84 10.41 -10.93
CA ALA A 35 19.29 10.59 -9.55
C ALA A 35 18.41 9.83 -8.52
N ALA A 36 17.12 9.63 -8.81
CA ALA A 36 16.19 8.96 -7.90
C ALA A 36 16.17 7.42 -8.09
N ARG A 37 16.70 6.90 -9.21
CA ARG A 37 16.62 5.45 -9.51
C ARG A 37 17.42 4.60 -8.54
N THR A 38 18.49 5.13 -7.96
CA THR A 38 19.35 4.44 -6.99
C THR A 38 18.64 4.20 -5.66
N ASP A 39 17.60 4.98 -5.36
CA ASP A 39 16.84 4.88 -4.11
C ASP A 39 15.70 3.85 -4.20
N VAL A 40 15.41 3.34 -5.40
CA VAL A 40 14.39 2.30 -5.57
C VAL A 40 14.92 0.96 -5.08
N SER A 41 14.34 0.43 -4.01
CA SER A 41 14.81 -0.80 -3.38
C SER A 41 13.72 -1.85 -3.21
N PHE A 42 14.12 -3.13 -3.29
CA PHE A 42 13.21 -4.25 -3.06
C PHE A 42 12.71 -4.27 -1.61
N GLU A 43 13.56 -3.92 -0.67
CA GLU A 43 13.19 -3.92 0.74
C GLU A 43 12.11 -2.89 1.04
N ALA A 44 12.26 -1.67 0.54
CA ALA A 44 11.23 -0.64 0.64
C ALA A 44 9.92 -1.07 -0.03
N PHE A 45 10.00 -1.65 -1.24
CA PHE A 45 8.84 -2.18 -1.95
C PHE A 45 8.12 -3.28 -1.17
N PHE A 46 8.86 -4.27 -0.67
CA PHE A 46 8.30 -5.40 0.07
C PHE A 46 7.70 -4.97 1.41
N THR A 47 8.41 -4.11 2.15
CA THR A 47 7.95 -3.64 3.46
C THR A 47 6.73 -2.75 3.34
N HIS A 48 6.65 -1.87 2.33
CA HIS A 48 5.45 -1.09 2.08
C HIS A 48 4.24 -1.99 1.75
N ILE A 49 4.40 -3.00 0.88
CA ILE A 49 3.31 -3.94 0.59
C ILE A 49 2.87 -4.69 1.85
N LEU A 50 3.82 -5.07 2.71
CA LEU A 50 3.50 -5.71 3.99
C LEU A 50 2.65 -4.79 4.87
N MET A 51 3.04 -3.51 5.00
CA MET A 51 2.27 -2.52 5.75
C MET A 51 0.91 -2.27 5.13
N HIS A 52 0.81 -2.10 3.81
CA HIS A 52 -0.45 -1.98 3.08
C HIS A 52 -1.43 -3.11 3.42
N GLU A 53 -0.97 -4.35 3.34
CA GLU A 53 -1.78 -5.52 3.68
C GLU A 53 -2.21 -5.55 5.15
N LEU A 54 -1.36 -5.09 6.06
CA LEU A 54 -1.72 -4.96 7.47
C LEU A 54 -2.77 -3.87 7.70
N MET A 55 -2.66 -2.74 7.00
CA MET A 55 -3.59 -1.61 7.13
C MET A 55 -5.01 -1.94 6.65
N HIS A 56 -5.21 -2.90 5.75
CA HIS A 56 -6.53 -3.43 5.44
C HIS A 56 -7.25 -4.05 6.64
N GLY A 57 -6.50 -4.49 7.64
CA GLY A 57 -7.05 -5.03 8.90
C GLY A 57 -7.46 -3.98 9.91
N LEU A 58 -7.11 -2.72 9.71
CA LEU A 58 -7.36 -1.64 10.66
C LEU A 58 -8.59 -0.82 10.30
N GLY A 59 -9.22 -0.26 11.34
CA GLY A 59 -10.41 0.53 11.24
C GLY A 59 -11.70 -0.27 11.49
N PRO A 60 -12.81 0.43 11.71
CA PRO A 60 -14.11 -0.19 12.00
C PRO A 60 -14.70 -0.79 10.72
N SER A 61 -15.06 -2.07 10.76
CA SER A 61 -15.85 -2.69 9.69
C SER A 61 -17.34 -2.39 9.85
N THR A 62 -17.82 -2.29 11.10
CA THR A 62 -19.21 -1.97 11.47
C THR A 62 -19.25 -0.58 12.10
N ILE A 63 -20.17 0.25 11.65
CA ILE A 63 -20.38 1.63 12.09
C ILE A 63 -21.85 1.90 12.35
N ALA A 64 -22.16 3.00 13.04
CA ALA A 64 -23.51 3.51 13.19
C ALA A 64 -23.62 4.82 12.41
N VAL A 65 -24.62 4.90 11.52
CA VAL A 65 -24.96 6.10 10.76
C VAL A 65 -26.41 6.44 11.05
N ASP A 66 -26.68 7.60 11.58
CA ASP A 66 -28.02 8.06 11.99
C ASP A 66 -28.77 7.04 12.89
N GLY A 67 -28.01 6.44 13.82
CA GLY A 67 -28.56 5.43 14.74
C GLY A 67 -28.75 4.02 14.14
N ARG A 68 -28.52 3.83 12.85
CA ARG A 68 -28.60 2.55 12.14
C ARG A 68 -27.25 1.86 12.09
N GLN A 69 -27.20 0.60 12.51
CA GLN A 69 -26.00 -0.24 12.34
C GLN A 69 -25.80 -0.60 10.86
N THR A 70 -24.59 -0.36 10.36
CA THR A 70 -24.21 -0.61 8.97
C THR A 70 -22.73 -0.97 8.87
N THR A 71 -22.21 -1.14 7.67
CA THR A 71 -20.77 -1.35 7.42
C THR A 71 -20.23 -0.22 6.57
N VAL A 72 -18.93 0.08 6.73
CA VAL A 72 -18.21 1.06 5.89
C VAL A 72 -18.39 0.73 4.40
N ARG A 73 -18.32 -0.55 4.05
CA ARG A 73 -18.53 -1.02 2.67
C ARG A 73 -19.93 -0.69 2.12
N GLN A 74 -20.98 -0.85 2.95
CA GLN A 74 -22.34 -0.54 2.53
C GLN A 74 -22.57 0.96 2.35
N GLU A 75 -21.95 1.79 3.19
CA GLU A 75 -22.10 3.25 3.09
C GLU A 75 -21.28 3.84 1.93
N LEU A 76 -20.07 3.34 1.69
CA LEU A 76 -19.19 3.83 0.60
C LEU A 76 -19.55 3.24 -0.77
N LYS A 77 -20.33 2.15 -0.81
CA LYS A 77 -20.81 1.54 -2.06
C LYS A 77 -19.70 1.30 -3.09
N GLU A 78 -19.86 1.85 -4.30
CA GLU A 78 -18.90 1.73 -5.42
C GLU A 78 -17.55 2.40 -5.16
N THR A 79 -17.47 3.34 -4.22
CA THR A 79 -16.23 4.01 -3.87
C THR A 79 -15.40 3.23 -2.85
N TYR A 80 -15.99 2.22 -2.20
CA TYR A 80 -15.36 1.49 -1.11
C TYR A 80 -13.98 0.94 -1.48
N SER A 81 -13.88 0.21 -2.58
CA SER A 81 -12.61 -0.41 -2.98
C SER A 81 -11.52 0.63 -3.21
N THR A 82 -11.84 1.72 -3.89
CA THR A 82 -10.90 2.81 -4.15
C THR A 82 -10.39 3.46 -2.86
N ILE A 83 -11.30 3.79 -1.94
CA ILE A 83 -10.96 4.42 -0.66
C ILE A 83 -10.18 3.46 0.24
N GLU A 84 -10.53 2.18 0.23
CA GLU A 84 -9.83 1.15 1.00
C GLU A 84 -8.39 0.96 0.54
N GLU A 85 -8.15 0.93 -0.79
CA GLU A 85 -6.80 0.85 -1.36
C GLU A 85 -5.98 2.12 -1.05
N ALA A 86 -6.57 3.30 -1.25
CA ALA A 86 -5.91 4.57 -0.91
C ALA A 86 -5.59 4.65 0.59
N LYS A 87 -6.52 4.24 1.45
CA LYS A 87 -6.28 4.14 2.90
C LYS A 87 -5.10 3.21 3.20
N ALA A 88 -5.08 2.03 2.61
CA ALA A 88 -4.03 1.04 2.86
C ALA A 88 -2.65 1.54 2.39
N ASP A 89 -2.57 2.16 1.22
CA ASP A 89 -1.34 2.74 0.68
C ASP A 89 -0.80 3.86 1.58
N ILE A 90 -1.63 4.86 1.90
CA ILE A 90 -1.22 6.03 2.68
C ILE A 90 -0.90 5.66 4.12
N SER A 91 -1.78 4.90 4.78
CA SER A 91 -1.55 4.49 6.17
C SER A 91 -0.42 3.47 6.30
N GLY A 92 -0.18 2.65 5.27
CA GLY A 92 0.96 1.75 5.20
C GLY A 92 2.30 2.49 5.13
N LEU A 93 2.35 3.56 4.32
CA LEU A 93 3.52 4.42 4.22
C LEU A 93 3.76 5.18 5.53
N TRP A 94 2.71 5.75 6.12
CA TRP A 94 2.78 6.41 7.42
C TRP A 94 3.24 5.47 8.54
N ALA A 95 2.72 4.25 8.58
CA ALA A 95 3.12 3.26 9.58
C ALA A 95 4.59 2.86 9.44
N LEU A 96 5.09 2.74 8.21
CA LEU A 96 6.50 2.47 7.96
C LEU A 96 7.38 3.61 8.47
N ASP A 97 7.01 4.86 8.22
CA ASP A 97 7.68 6.05 8.75
C ASP A 97 7.75 6.02 10.28
N GLN A 98 6.63 5.75 10.96
CA GLN A 98 6.58 5.62 12.42
C GLN A 98 7.47 4.48 12.96
N LEU A 99 7.57 3.36 12.25
CA LEU A 99 8.43 2.24 12.64
C LEU A 99 9.93 2.57 12.46
N ILE A 100 10.27 3.40 11.48
CA ILE A 100 11.62 3.94 11.30
C ILE A 100 11.97 4.87 12.46
N ASP A 101 11.09 5.78 12.82
CA ASP A 101 11.30 6.72 13.94
C ASP A 101 11.45 6.00 15.29
N GLN A 102 10.75 4.88 15.49
CA GLN A 102 10.86 4.04 16.66
C GLN A 102 12.09 3.11 16.65
N GLY A 103 12.86 3.09 15.57
CA GLY A 103 14.04 2.23 15.42
C GLY A 103 13.70 0.74 15.21
N VAL A 104 12.46 0.41 14.87
CA VAL A 104 12.03 -0.96 14.56
C VAL A 104 12.43 -1.34 13.13
N VAL A 105 12.37 -0.37 12.23
CA VAL A 105 12.82 -0.48 10.84
C VAL A 105 14.05 0.38 10.65
N ASP A 106 15.01 -0.10 9.86
CA ASP A 106 16.26 0.60 9.62
C ASP A 106 16.04 1.95 8.93
N ARG A 107 16.70 2.99 9.45
CA ARG A 107 16.60 4.38 8.93
C ARG A 107 17.07 4.54 7.49
N SER A 108 17.87 3.62 6.97
CA SER A 108 18.28 3.61 5.56
C SER A 108 17.10 3.50 4.58
N LEU A 109 15.93 3.03 5.05
CA LEU A 109 14.72 2.97 4.24
C LEU A 109 13.97 4.30 4.12
N GLU A 110 14.28 5.32 4.90
CA GLU A 110 13.53 6.58 4.98
C GLU A 110 13.39 7.28 3.61
N CYS A 111 14.51 7.49 2.88
CA CYS A 111 14.44 8.06 1.54
C CYS A 111 13.93 7.08 0.50
N SER A 112 14.36 5.82 0.60
CA SER A 112 14.06 4.79 -0.39
C SER A 112 12.57 4.40 -0.39
N MET A 113 11.86 4.47 0.74
CA MET A 113 10.44 4.11 0.81
C MET A 113 9.57 5.06 -0.02
N TYR A 114 9.78 6.37 0.05
CA TYR A 114 8.99 7.35 -0.71
C TYR A 114 9.30 7.27 -2.21
N THR A 115 10.57 7.13 -2.58
CA THR A 115 10.98 7.00 -3.98
C THR A 115 10.45 5.69 -4.60
N THR A 116 10.53 4.59 -3.85
CA THR A 116 10.00 3.29 -4.29
C THR A 116 8.47 3.31 -4.37
N PHE A 117 7.79 3.97 -3.43
CA PHE A 117 6.35 4.17 -3.48
C PHE A 117 5.94 4.98 -4.71
N LEU A 118 6.63 6.09 -5.01
CA LEU A 118 6.40 6.87 -6.22
C LEU A 118 6.54 6.02 -7.48
N ALA A 119 7.58 5.18 -7.59
CA ALA A 119 7.70 4.24 -8.70
C ALA A 119 6.50 3.27 -8.76
N SER A 120 6.01 2.82 -7.60
CA SER A 120 4.86 1.91 -7.50
C SER A 120 3.55 2.56 -7.95
N THR A 121 3.39 3.88 -7.79
CA THR A 121 2.20 4.59 -8.28
C THR A 121 2.10 4.51 -9.81
N PHE A 122 3.23 4.65 -10.53
CA PHE A 122 3.25 4.45 -12.00
C PHE A 122 2.89 3.02 -12.40
N ARG A 123 3.25 2.02 -11.59
CA ARG A 123 2.82 0.64 -11.79
C ARG A 123 1.29 0.50 -11.69
N SER A 124 0.67 1.18 -10.75
CA SER A 124 -0.77 1.11 -10.49
C SER A 124 -1.58 1.86 -11.55
N ILE A 125 -1.22 3.10 -11.87
CA ILE A 125 -1.98 3.92 -12.82
C ILE A 125 -1.97 3.40 -14.26
N ARG A 126 -1.01 2.52 -14.64
CA ARG A 126 -0.98 1.93 -15.98
C ARG A 126 -2.23 1.11 -16.34
N PHE A 127 -2.98 0.64 -15.33
CA PHE A 127 -4.24 -0.08 -15.53
C PHE A 127 -5.45 0.84 -15.67
N GLY A 128 -5.22 2.17 -15.55
CA GLY A 128 -6.25 3.19 -15.67
C GLY A 128 -6.98 3.47 -14.35
N ILE A 129 -7.74 4.57 -14.37
CA ILE A 129 -8.50 5.06 -13.20
C ILE A 129 -9.81 4.31 -12.96
N ASN A 130 -10.15 3.32 -13.78
CA ASN A 130 -11.31 2.47 -13.57
C ASN A 130 -11.02 1.29 -12.63
N GLU A 131 -9.73 1.02 -12.38
CA GLU A 131 -9.26 0.00 -11.46
C GLU A 131 -9.01 0.63 -10.07
N ALA A 132 -9.28 -0.11 -8.99
CA ALA A 132 -9.30 0.43 -7.63
C ALA A 132 -7.96 1.07 -7.20
N HIS A 133 -6.83 0.40 -7.44
CA HIS A 133 -5.51 0.96 -7.12
C HIS A 133 -5.17 2.18 -7.98
N GLY A 134 -5.44 2.11 -9.30
CA GLY A 134 -5.19 3.24 -10.19
C GLY A 134 -6.02 4.47 -9.82
N ARG A 135 -7.27 4.27 -9.42
CA ARG A 135 -8.13 5.34 -8.91
C ARG A 135 -7.69 5.83 -7.54
N GLY A 136 -7.26 4.93 -6.63
CA GLY A 136 -6.76 5.27 -5.31
C GLY A 136 -5.52 6.17 -5.36
N VAL A 137 -4.63 5.92 -6.31
CA VAL A 137 -3.44 6.76 -6.55
C VAL A 137 -3.80 8.12 -7.14
N ALA A 138 -4.94 8.25 -7.83
CA ALA A 138 -5.39 9.50 -8.47
C ALA A 138 -6.13 10.46 -7.50
N ILE A 139 -6.43 10.02 -6.27
CA ILE A 139 -7.01 10.83 -5.19
C ILE A 139 -5.93 11.68 -4.52
#